data_689f89d00573d561721b16e4398d5b98
#
_entry.id   689f89d00573d561721b16e4398d5b98
#
_cell.length_a   1.000
_cell.length_b   1.000
_cell.length_c   1.000
_cell.angle_alpha   90.00
_cell.angle_beta   90.00
_cell.angle_gamma   90.00
#
_symmetry.space_group_name_H-M   'P 1'
#
loop_
_entity.id
_entity.type
_entity.pdbx_description
1 polymer ?
#
loop_
_entity_poly.entity_id
_entity_poly.type
_entity_poly.pdbx_seq_one_letter_code
_entity_poly.pdbx_strand_id
1 'polypeptide(L)'
;MKVAILGFGGAEIGYERTEQKVVDALLNSAIDAGLNVVDTAECYVDSEVAIGKAIGGRRKDFYLFTKCGHAPGGEDWSKDGILKSLDRSLQRLQTDCVDLFQLHTCSLDTLKKGECIEAMEEAKKSGKTRYIGYSGDGKAARFAVESGRFDSLQTSCNVADQECIELTLSLAKEKSMGVIAKRPIANVAWRHDEQPKNGYHVEYWRRLQALAYPWAVGDARKKEGPDGTVGTAMRFTAMQPSVCVLIVGTTKPGRWKENATLLEAGPLTKEIHDAIRARWKESSKPEWVGQT
;
A
#
# COMPACT_ATOMS: atom_id res chain seq x y z
N MET A 1 2.96 -9.14 14.16
CA MET A 1 2.11 -9.93 13.22
C MET A 1 3.00 -10.77 12.32
N LYS A 2 2.58 -12.00 11.94
CA LYS A 2 3.26 -12.82 10.93
C LYS A 2 2.48 -12.65 9.62
N VAL A 3 2.95 -11.78 8.75
CA VAL A 3 2.27 -11.38 7.51
C VAL A 3 2.88 -12.07 6.29
N ALA A 4 2.04 -12.38 5.29
CA ALA A 4 2.50 -12.77 3.96
C ALA A 4 3.09 -11.55 3.25
N ILE A 5 4.09 -11.78 2.39
CA ILE A 5 4.74 -10.69 1.65
C ILE A 5 3.79 -9.98 0.67
N LEU A 6 2.73 -10.65 0.20
CA LEU A 6 1.70 -10.07 -0.67
C LEU A 6 0.39 -9.92 0.10
N GLY A 7 -0.06 -8.68 0.28
CA GLY A 7 -1.37 -8.30 0.78
C GLY A 7 -2.32 -7.88 -0.34
N PHE A 8 -3.58 -7.70 -0.01
CA PHE A 8 -4.61 -7.18 -0.90
C PHE A 8 -4.90 -5.71 -0.59
N GLY A 9 -4.88 -4.85 -1.63
CA GLY A 9 -5.31 -3.45 -1.57
C GLY A 9 -6.75 -3.29 -2.01
N GLY A 10 -7.60 -2.73 -1.16
CA GLY A 10 -9.05 -2.61 -1.36
C GLY A 10 -9.50 -1.35 -2.11
N ALA A 11 -8.60 -0.52 -2.63
CA ALA A 11 -8.97 0.73 -3.29
C ALA A 11 -9.81 0.48 -4.56
N GLU A 12 -9.35 -0.41 -5.42
CA GLU A 12 -9.98 -0.69 -6.72
C GLU A 12 -11.41 -1.22 -6.56
N ILE A 13 -11.65 -2.14 -5.62
CA ILE A 13 -13.01 -2.69 -5.43
C ILE A 13 -14.02 -1.62 -5.01
N GLY A 14 -13.57 -0.60 -4.28
CA GLY A 14 -14.41 0.55 -3.91
C GLY A 14 -14.61 1.54 -5.05
N TYR A 15 -13.53 2.01 -5.67
CA TYR A 15 -13.59 3.02 -6.73
C TYR A 15 -14.26 2.51 -8.01
N GLU A 16 -14.05 1.24 -8.38
CA GLU A 16 -14.71 0.60 -9.52
C GLU A 16 -16.13 0.11 -9.18
N ARG A 17 -16.58 0.26 -7.93
CA ARG A 17 -17.88 -0.22 -7.44
C ARG A 17 -18.14 -1.66 -7.83
N THR A 18 -17.16 -2.50 -7.56
CA THR A 18 -17.18 -3.92 -7.93
C THR A 18 -18.38 -4.63 -7.30
N GLU A 19 -19.09 -5.41 -8.09
CA GLU A 19 -20.25 -6.19 -7.60
C GLU A 19 -19.87 -7.09 -6.41
N GLN A 20 -20.73 -7.15 -5.39
CA GLN A 20 -20.45 -7.90 -4.16
C GLN A 20 -20.06 -9.36 -4.44
N LYS A 21 -20.77 -10.04 -5.36
CA LYS A 21 -20.45 -11.44 -5.72
C LYS A 21 -19.02 -11.63 -6.25
N VAL A 22 -18.48 -10.61 -6.93
CA VAL A 22 -17.09 -10.62 -7.43
C VAL A 22 -16.12 -10.42 -6.27
N VAL A 23 -16.41 -9.48 -5.35
CA VAL A 23 -15.62 -9.25 -4.14
C VAL A 23 -15.60 -10.50 -3.26
N ASP A 24 -16.76 -11.18 -3.10
CA ASP A 24 -16.86 -12.44 -2.34
C ASP A 24 -15.95 -13.52 -2.94
N ALA A 25 -16.05 -13.76 -4.25
CA ALA A 25 -15.21 -14.74 -4.93
C ALA A 25 -13.72 -14.39 -4.86
N LEU A 26 -13.38 -13.10 -5.08
CA LEU A 26 -12.02 -12.59 -5.06
C LEU A 26 -11.35 -12.79 -3.70
N LEU A 27 -11.96 -12.29 -2.63
CA LEU A 27 -11.35 -12.30 -1.30
C LEU A 27 -11.32 -13.70 -0.68
N ASN A 28 -12.40 -14.48 -0.81
CA ASN A 28 -12.40 -15.84 -0.28
C ASN A 28 -11.36 -16.71 -0.99
N SER A 29 -11.28 -16.67 -2.33
CA SER A 29 -10.28 -17.45 -3.07
C SER A 29 -8.84 -17.00 -2.76
N ALA A 30 -8.62 -15.71 -2.49
CA ALA A 30 -7.32 -15.20 -2.10
C ALA A 30 -6.91 -15.68 -0.69
N ILE A 31 -7.83 -15.64 0.29
CA ILE A 31 -7.58 -16.15 1.65
C ILE A 31 -7.29 -17.65 1.60
N ASP A 32 -8.07 -18.43 0.83
CA ASP A 32 -7.83 -19.87 0.64
C ASP A 32 -6.47 -20.16 -0.02
N ALA A 33 -5.94 -19.21 -0.79
CA ALA A 33 -4.62 -19.29 -1.40
C ALA A 33 -3.48 -18.73 -0.53
N GLY A 34 -3.77 -18.27 0.72
CA GLY A 34 -2.76 -17.81 1.67
C GLY A 34 -2.68 -16.29 1.88
N LEU A 35 -3.59 -15.51 1.30
CA LEU A 35 -3.73 -14.09 1.66
C LEU A 35 -4.03 -13.97 3.14
N ASN A 36 -3.23 -13.16 3.85
CA ASN A 36 -3.49 -12.87 5.26
C ASN A 36 -3.36 -11.39 5.63
N VAL A 37 -3.30 -10.48 4.66
CA VAL A 37 -3.34 -9.02 4.89
C VAL A 37 -4.32 -8.38 3.91
N VAL A 38 -5.34 -7.72 4.45
CA VAL A 38 -6.33 -6.95 3.68
C VAL A 38 -6.24 -5.49 4.13
N ASP A 39 -5.89 -4.59 3.21
CA ASP A 39 -5.74 -3.15 3.44
C ASP A 39 -6.84 -2.39 2.72
N THR A 40 -7.52 -1.50 3.43
CA THR A 40 -8.56 -0.62 2.91
C THR A 40 -8.45 0.78 3.51
N ALA A 41 -9.45 1.64 3.32
CA ALA A 41 -9.57 2.96 3.94
C ALA A 41 -11.02 3.43 3.94
N GLU A 42 -11.39 4.29 4.91
CA GLU A 42 -12.70 4.90 5.01
C GLU A 42 -13.11 5.63 3.71
N CYS A 43 -12.15 6.28 3.05
CA CYS A 43 -12.39 7.05 1.83
C CYS A 43 -12.47 6.22 0.54
N TYR A 44 -12.30 4.91 0.60
CA TYR A 44 -12.38 4.05 -0.60
C TYR A 44 -13.83 3.67 -0.93
N VAL A 45 -14.72 4.64 -0.94
CA VAL A 45 -16.15 4.49 -1.28
C VAL A 45 -16.81 3.36 -0.48
N ASP A 46 -17.16 2.26 -1.13
CA ASP A 46 -17.85 1.11 -0.51
C ASP A 46 -16.91 -0.04 -0.12
N SER A 47 -15.59 0.15 -0.22
CA SER A 47 -14.60 -0.92 0.00
C SER A 47 -14.74 -1.58 1.37
N GLU A 48 -14.83 -0.80 2.47
CA GLU A 48 -14.99 -1.35 3.81
C GLU A 48 -16.27 -2.18 3.96
N VAL A 49 -17.39 -1.71 3.38
CA VAL A 49 -18.65 -2.42 3.41
C VAL A 49 -18.59 -3.73 2.63
N ALA A 50 -17.97 -3.69 1.44
CA ALA A 50 -17.83 -4.87 0.59
C ALA A 50 -16.92 -5.93 1.24
N ILE A 51 -15.81 -5.51 1.85
CA ILE A 51 -14.89 -6.38 2.59
C ILE A 51 -15.59 -7.00 3.80
N GLY A 52 -16.29 -6.20 4.62
CA GLY A 52 -17.02 -6.68 5.79
C GLY A 52 -18.05 -7.75 5.43
N LYS A 53 -18.82 -7.56 4.34
CA LYS A 53 -19.78 -8.54 3.83
C LYS A 53 -19.11 -9.80 3.31
N ALA A 54 -18.01 -9.67 2.56
CA ALA A 54 -17.35 -10.79 1.90
C ALA A 54 -16.64 -11.74 2.88
N ILE A 55 -15.92 -11.19 3.86
CA ILE A 55 -14.99 -11.95 4.69
C ILE A 55 -15.09 -11.65 6.19
N GLY A 56 -16.06 -10.86 6.65
CA GLY A 56 -16.27 -10.58 8.10
C GLY A 56 -16.39 -11.86 8.94
N GLY A 57 -17.05 -12.89 8.42
CA GLY A 57 -17.15 -14.21 9.06
C GLY A 57 -15.82 -14.98 9.15
N ARG A 58 -14.79 -14.56 8.45
CA ARG A 58 -13.43 -15.16 8.42
C ARG A 58 -12.38 -14.31 9.13
N ARG A 59 -12.81 -13.42 10.04
CA ARG A 59 -11.96 -12.41 10.69
C ARG A 59 -10.64 -12.95 11.28
N LYS A 60 -10.60 -14.23 11.66
CA LYS A 60 -9.41 -14.88 12.25
C LYS A 60 -8.36 -15.32 11.22
N ASP A 61 -8.73 -15.36 9.96
CA ASP A 61 -7.87 -15.87 8.88
C ASP A 61 -6.93 -14.80 8.31
N PHE A 62 -7.16 -13.51 8.64
CA PHE A 62 -6.40 -12.40 8.08
C PHE A 62 -6.23 -11.24 9.06
N TYR A 63 -5.23 -10.41 8.79
CA TYR A 63 -5.02 -9.10 9.40
C TYR A 63 -5.72 -8.03 8.57
N LEU A 64 -6.47 -7.16 9.25
CA LEU A 64 -7.29 -6.13 8.64
C LEU A 64 -6.72 -4.75 8.94
N PHE A 65 -6.40 -4.00 7.89
CA PHE A 65 -5.85 -2.65 7.95
C PHE A 65 -6.85 -1.66 7.36
N THR A 66 -7.04 -0.53 8.04
CA THR A 66 -7.82 0.58 7.49
C THR A 66 -7.21 1.93 7.84
N LYS A 67 -7.75 3.02 7.28
CA LYS A 67 -7.17 4.36 7.37
C LYS A 67 -8.25 5.41 7.62
N CYS A 68 -7.86 6.51 8.25
CA CYS A 68 -8.73 7.65 8.59
C CYS A 68 -8.19 8.99 8.09
N GLY A 69 -9.00 10.02 8.29
CA GLY A 69 -8.67 11.43 8.05
C GLY A 69 -9.35 12.03 6.84
N HIS A 70 -9.85 11.21 5.90
CA HIS A 70 -10.62 11.63 4.73
C HIS A 70 -12.05 11.10 4.86
N ALA A 71 -12.83 11.73 5.73
CA ALA A 71 -14.22 11.36 5.97
C ALA A 71 -15.16 11.88 4.86
N PRO A 72 -16.40 11.36 4.75
CA PRO A 72 -17.42 11.99 3.95
C PRO A 72 -17.63 13.45 4.41
N GLY A 73 -17.38 14.38 3.50
CA GLY A 73 -17.48 15.83 3.80
C GLY A 73 -16.12 16.54 3.88
N GLY A 74 -15.01 15.84 3.81
CA GLY A 74 -13.66 16.41 3.77
C GLY A 74 -12.69 15.81 4.76
N GLU A 75 -11.53 16.46 4.88
CA GLU A 75 -10.51 16.04 5.84
C GLU A 75 -10.90 16.45 7.27
N ASP A 76 -10.76 15.52 8.21
CA ASP A 76 -10.92 15.77 9.63
C ASP A 76 -9.82 15.06 10.43
N TRP A 77 -8.84 15.84 10.86
CA TRP A 77 -7.68 15.39 11.63
C TRP A 77 -7.82 15.66 13.12
N SER A 78 -8.99 16.14 13.58
CA SER A 78 -9.29 16.31 14.99
C SER A 78 -9.36 14.95 15.70
N LYS A 79 -9.09 14.95 16.99
CA LYS A 79 -9.20 13.75 17.81
C LYS A 79 -10.57 13.08 17.69
N ASP A 80 -11.63 13.86 17.79
CA ASP A 80 -13.03 13.39 17.69
C ASP A 80 -13.33 12.81 16.29
N GLY A 81 -12.88 13.49 15.24
CA GLY A 81 -13.02 13.04 13.86
C GLY A 81 -12.36 11.67 13.60
N ILE A 82 -11.12 11.49 14.08
CA ILE A 82 -10.36 10.23 13.95
C ILE A 82 -11.03 9.08 14.71
N LEU A 83 -11.47 9.31 15.95
CA LEU A 83 -12.13 8.27 16.75
C LEU A 83 -13.49 7.88 16.16
N LYS A 84 -14.29 8.83 15.66
CA LYS A 84 -15.53 8.56 14.92
C LYS A 84 -15.28 7.85 13.59
N SER A 85 -14.19 8.17 12.90
CA SER A 85 -13.76 7.47 11.69
C SER A 85 -13.53 5.99 11.97
N LEU A 86 -12.80 5.67 13.05
CA LEU A 86 -12.59 4.28 13.46
C LEU A 86 -13.91 3.56 13.74
N ASP A 87 -14.83 4.19 14.49
CA ASP A 87 -16.12 3.58 14.81
C ASP A 87 -16.95 3.27 13.56
N ARG A 88 -16.97 4.17 12.58
CA ARG A 88 -17.62 3.92 11.28
C ARG A 88 -16.94 2.78 10.51
N SER A 89 -15.60 2.74 10.50
CA SER A 89 -14.84 1.67 9.85
C SER A 89 -15.14 0.31 10.49
N LEU A 90 -15.14 0.21 11.81
CA LEU A 90 -15.46 -1.03 12.53
C LEU A 90 -16.87 -1.54 12.19
N GLN A 91 -17.86 -0.63 12.13
CA GLN A 91 -19.22 -0.97 11.74
C GLN A 91 -19.31 -1.50 10.30
N ARG A 92 -18.66 -0.83 9.34
CA ARG A 92 -18.66 -1.23 7.93
C ARG A 92 -17.94 -2.55 7.70
N LEU A 93 -16.81 -2.76 8.40
CA LEU A 93 -15.98 -3.96 8.33
C LEU A 93 -16.55 -5.13 9.15
N GLN A 94 -17.64 -4.91 9.92
CA GLN A 94 -18.32 -5.92 10.76
C GLN A 94 -17.34 -6.58 11.77
N THR A 95 -16.55 -5.76 12.48
CA THR A 95 -15.58 -6.22 13.47
C THR A 95 -15.46 -5.23 14.63
N ASP A 96 -15.07 -5.71 15.80
CA ASP A 96 -14.84 -4.85 16.97
C ASP A 96 -13.41 -4.31 17.05
N CYS A 97 -12.49 -4.87 16.23
CA CYS A 97 -11.09 -4.50 16.24
C CYS A 97 -10.44 -4.68 14.87
N VAL A 98 -9.70 -3.67 14.41
CA VAL A 98 -8.79 -3.80 13.27
C VAL A 98 -7.37 -4.09 13.76
N ASP A 99 -6.54 -4.73 12.92
CA ASP A 99 -5.17 -5.02 13.29
C ASP A 99 -4.26 -3.80 13.15
N LEU A 100 -4.52 -2.93 12.17
CA LEU A 100 -3.77 -1.70 11.96
C LEU A 100 -4.72 -0.58 11.54
N PHE A 101 -4.61 0.55 12.24
CA PHE A 101 -5.30 1.80 11.93
C PHE A 101 -4.28 2.86 11.56
N GLN A 102 -4.48 3.58 10.46
CA GLN A 102 -3.45 4.46 9.89
C GLN A 102 -3.99 5.87 9.63
N LEU A 103 -3.19 6.90 9.89
CA LEU A 103 -3.42 8.25 9.35
C LEU A 103 -3.17 8.22 7.84
N HIS A 104 -4.15 8.66 7.04
CA HIS A 104 -4.12 8.57 5.58
C HIS A 104 -3.69 9.89 4.94
N THR A 105 -2.41 10.05 4.66
CA THR A 105 -1.85 11.24 3.96
C THR A 105 -1.97 12.57 4.75
N CYS A 106 -1.92 12.47 6.06
CA CYS A 106 -1.91 13.63 6.95
C CYS A 106 -0.69 14.52 6.67
N SER A 107 -0.87 15.84 6.63
CA SER A 107 0.21 16.78 6.37
C SER A 107 1.26 16.80 7.49
N LEU A 108 2.49 17.19 7.16
CA LEU A 108 3.56 17.35 8.14
C LEU A 108 3.16 18.33 9.26
N ASP A 109 2.48 19.42 8.91
CA ASP A 109 2.08 20.43 9.90
C ASP A 109 0.99 19.89 10.84
N THR A 110 0.07 19.08 10.32
CA THR A 110 -0.93 18.39 11.15
C THR A 110 -0.28 17.37 12.08
N LEU A 111 0.67 16.56 11.56
CA LEU A 111 1.44 15.62 12.40
C LEU A 111 2.20 16.33 13.53
N LYS A 112 2.84 17.47 13.25
CA LYS A 112 3.58 18.25 14.25
C LYS A 112 2.70 18.82 15.36
N LYS A 113 1.42 19.10 15.09
CA LYS A 113 0.47 19.52 16.15
C LYS A 113 0.21 18.40 17.16
N GLY A 114 0.33 17.15 16.76
CA GLY A 114 0.28 15.99 17.65
C GLY A 114 -1.11 15.46 17.98
N GLU A 115 -2.17 16.24 17.84
CA GLU A 115 -3.55 15.85 18.20
C GLU A 115 -4.00 14.57 17.48
N CYS A 116 -3.74 14.47 16.18
CA CYS A 116 -4.08 13.27 15.40
C CYS A 116 -3.31 12.02 15.88
N ILE A 117 -2.06 12.20 16.35
CA ILE A 117 -1.26 11.09 16.88
C ILE A 117 -1.80 10.64 18.24
N GLU A 118 -2.18 11.58 19.10
CA GLU A 118 -2.82 11.28 20.40
C GLU A 118 -4.13 10.52 20.21
N ALA A 119 -4.93 10.88 19.19
CA ALA A 119 -6.13 10.15 18.84
C ALA A 119 -5.84 8.69 18.44
N MET A 120 -4.78 8.47 17.66
CA MET A 120 -4.36 7.11 17.26
C MET A 120 -3.92 6.28 18.48
N GLU A 121 -3.16 6.88 19.41
CA GLU A 121 -2.75 6.22 20.66
C GLU A 121 -3.95 5.88 21.55
N GLU A 122 -4.94 6.75 21.62
CA GLU A 122 -6.20 6.47 22.33
C GLU A 122 -6.99 5.33 21.68
N ALA A 123 -7.09 5.31 20.36
CA ALA A 123 -7.68 4.21 19.60
C ALA A 123 -7.01 2.87 19.92
N LYS A 124 -5.68 2.84 20.01
CA LYS A 124 -4.90 1.66 20.40
C LYS A 124 -5.18 1.27 21.87
N LYS A 125 -5.18 2.25 22.77
CA LYS A 125 -5.44 2.03 24.21
C LYS A 125 -6.87 1.51 24.47
N SER A 126 -7.85 1.92 23.66
CA SER A 126 -9.24 1.43 23.76
C SER A 126 -9.43 -0.01 23.28
N GLY A 127 -8.43 -0.61 22.63
CA GLY A 127 -8.49 -1.97 22.07
C GLY A 127 -9.21 -2.05 20.72
N LYS A 128 -9.65 -0.94 20.14
CA LYS A 128 -10.31 -0.89 18.82
C LYS A 128 -9.33 -1.09 17.65
N THR A 129 -8.04 -0.91 17.91
CA THR A 129 -6.97 -1.29 16.99
C THR A 129 -5.79 -1.89 17.77
N ARG A 130 -5.08 -2.87 17.17
CA ARG A 130 -3.89 -3.48 17.80
C ARG A 130 -2.64 -2.63 17.59
N TYR A 131 -2.51 -2.04 16.40
CA TYR A 131 -1.36 -1.23 15.99
C TYR A 131 -1.83 0.05 15.33
N ILE A 132 -0.96 1.07 15.34
CA ILE A 132 -1.20 2.35 14.68
C ILE A 132 -0.10 2.63 13.66
N GLY A 133 -0.45 3.30 12.55
CA GLY A 133 0.49 3.58 11.48
C GLY A 133 0.27 4.94 10.82
N TYR A 134 1.23 5.28 9.98
CA TYR A 134 1.13 6.40 9.07
C TYR A 134 1.17 5.89 7.62
N SER A 135 0.24 6.37 6.79
CA SER A 135 0.23 6.10 5.35
C SER A 135 0.46 7.40 4.59
N GLY A 136 1.60 7.54 3.96
CA GLY A 136 1.99 8.72 3.18
C GLY A 136 3.45 8.67 2.76
N ASP A 137 3.93 9.76 2.18
CA ASP A 137 5.23 9.83 1.52
C ASP A 137 6.02 11.07 1.96
N GLY A 138 7.25 11.21 1.48
CA GLY A 138 8.08 12.39 1.63
C GLY A 138 8.40 12.78 3.08
N LYS A 139 8.48 14.08 3.35
CA LYS A 139 8.86 14.62 4.66
C LYS A 139 7.90 14.27 5.81
N ALA A 140 6.62 14.12 5.51
CA ALA A 140 5.63 13.71 6.50
C ALA A 140 5.83 12.25 6.93
N ALA A 141 6.09 11.35 5.98
CA ALA A 141 6.45 9.96 6.28
C ALA A 141 7.75 9.88 7.10
N ARG A 142 8.77 10.68 6.74
CA ARG A 142 10.01 10.74 7.51
C ARG A 142 9.77 11.18 8.96
N PHE A 143 9.00 12.26 9.16
CA PHE A 143 8.63 12.71 10.50
C PHE A 143 7.89 11.62 11.30
N ALA A 144 6.95 10.92 10.67
CA ALA A 144 6.22 9.82 11.32
C ALA A 144 7.18 8.73 11.81
N VAL A 145 8.17 8.33 10.99
CA VAL A 145 9.21 7.37 11.40
C VAL A 145 10.09 7.92 12.51
N GLU A 146 10.57 9.17 12.40
CA GLU A 146 11.43 9.81 13.39
C GLU A 146 10.76 9.95 14.75
N SER A 147 9.46 10.22 14.77
CA SER A 147 8.67 10.39 16.00
C SER A 147 8.69 9.17 16.92
N GLY A 148 8.84 7.95 16.36
CA GLY A 148 8.80 6.70 17.10
C GLY A 148 7.44 6.37 17.71
N ARG A 149 6.37 7.09 17.33
CA ARG A 149 5.01 6.95 17.87
C ARG A 149 4.12 5.99 17.06
N PHE A 150 4.57 5.54 15.90
CA PHE A 150 3.84 4.62 15.02
C PHE A 150 4.50 3.25 14.97
N ASP A 151 3.70 2.20 14.86
CA ASP A 151 4.15 0.81 14.71
C ASP A 151 4.50 0.47 13.25
N SER A 152 3.93 1.20 12.28
CA SER A 152 4.14 0.95 10.84
C SER A 152 4.14 2.20 9.99
N LEU A 153 4.81 2.09 8.84
CA LEU A 153 4.76 3.05 7.72
C LEU A 153 4.16 2.36 6.50
N GLN A 154 3.17 2.99 5.86
CA GLN A 154 2.75 2.62 4.51
C GLN A 154 3.18 3.72 3.54
N THR A 155 4.02 3.39 2.55
CA THR A 155 4.61 4.38 1.64
C THR A 155 4.70 3.84 0.22
N SER A 156 4.75 4.74 -0.78
CA SER A 156 4.99 4.39 -2.16
C SER A 156 6.41 3.82 -2.31
N CYS A 157 6.50 2.61 -2.85
CA CYS A 157 7.80 1.99 -3.12
C CYS A 157 7.68 1.09 -4.34
N ASN A 158 8.38 1.43 -5.42
CA ASN A 158 8.41 0.63 -6.65
C ASN A 158 9.57 1.07 -7.56
N VAL A 159 9.68 0.45 -8.72
CA VAL A 159 10.76 0.72 -9.70
C VAL A 159 10.76 2.15 -10.24
N ALA A 160 9.62 2.86 -10.21
CA ALA A 160 9.46 4.25 -10.65
C ALA A 160 9.26 5.24 -9.48
N ASP A 161 9.42 4.76 -8.24
CA ASP A 161 9.28 5.56 -7.03
C ASP A 161 10.15 4.97 -5.92
N GLN A 162 11.37 5.48 -5.82
CA GLN A 162 12.39 4.95 -4.93
C GLN A 162 12.86 5.98 -3.88
N GLU A 163 12.20 7.15 -3.79
CA GLU A 163 12.54 8.19 -2.80
C GLU A 163 12.55 7.62 -1.37
N CYS A 164 11.55 6.81 -1.05
CA CYS A 164 11.40 6.23 0.28
C CYS A 164 12.61 5.39 0.73
N ILE A 165 13.36 4.79 -0.20
CA ILE A 165 14.45 3.87 0.13
C ILE A 165 15.55 4.57 0.95
N GLU A 166 15.97 5.76 0.52
CA GLU A 166 16.91 6.58 1.26
C GLU A 166 16.25 7.43 2.36
N LEU A 167 15.04 7.91 2.09
CA LEU A 167 14.39 8.88 2.99
C LEU A 167 13.87 8.25 4.28
N THR A 168 13.26 7.05 4.19
CA THR A 168 12.50 6.47 5.30
C THR A 168 12.81 5.01 5.61
N LEU A 169 13.08 4.14 4.61
CA LEU A 169 13.12 2.70 4.83
C LEU A 169 14.29 2.26 5.71
N SER A 170 15.48 2.86 5.54
CA SER A 170 16.63 2.55 6.38
C SER A 170 16.36 2.92 7.84
N LEU A 171 15.78 4.09 8.07
CA LEU A 171 15.40 4.54 9.41
C LEU A 171 14.28 3.69 10.03
N ALA A 172 13.29 3.29 9.24
CA ALA A 172 12.23 2.36 9.67
C ALA A 172 12.82 1.02 10.14
N LYS A 173 13.83 0.52 9.41
CA LYS A 173 14.57 -0.70 9.79
C LYS A 173 15.28 -0.54 11.14
N GLU A 174 15.99 0.55 11.33
CA GLU A 174 16.69 0.84 12.61
C GLU A 174 15.72 0.90 13.80
N LYS A 175 14.51 1.43 13.56
CA LYS A 175 13.45 1.51 14.58
C LYS A 175 12.58 0.26 14.69
N SER A 176 12.88 -0.82 13.95
CA SER A 176 12.07 -2.04 13.91
C SER A 176 10.60 -1.79 13.51
N MET A 177 10.36 -0.76 12.70
CA MET A 177 9.04 -0.39 12.19
C MET A 177 8.73 -1.24 10.96
N GLY A 178 7.54 -1.85 10.89
CA GLY A 178 7.08 -2.59 9.71
C GLY A 178 6.70 -1.64 8.57
N VAL A 179 7.13 -1.96 7.34
CA VAL A 179 6.79 -1.18 6.16
C VAL A 179 5.84 -1.93 5.25
N ILE A 180 4.78 -1.23 4.83
CA ILE A 180 3.82 -1.66 3.82
C ILE A 180 4.10 -0.86 2.56
N ALA A 181 4.48 -1.54 1.47
CA ALA A 181 4.71 -0.89 0.18
C ALA A 181 3.40 -0.78 -0.59
N LYS A 182 2.91 0.45 -0.77
CA LYS A 182 1.79 0.73 -1.69
C LYS A 182 2.32 0.94 -3.11
N ARG A 183 1.48 0.63 -4.13
CA ARG A 183 1.80 0.76 -5.56
C ARG A 183 3.05 -0.02 -6.00
N PRO A 184 3.30 -1.24 -5.52
CA PRO A 184 4.56 -1.96 -5.74
C PRO A 184 4.84 -2.29 -7.21
N ILE A 185 3.83 -2.19 -8.07
CA ILE A 185 3.90 -2.40 -9.51
C ILE A 185 3.71 -1.10 -10.31
N ALA A 186 4.03 0.08 -9.72
CA ALA A 186 3.93 1.39 -10.36
C ALA A 186 2.60 1.59 -11.13
N ASN A 187 1.47 1.14 -10.56
CA ASN A 187 0.13 1.17 -11.15
C ASN A 187 0.07 0.54 -12.55
N VAL A 188 1.00 -0.35 -12.89
CA VAL A 188 1.21 -0.95 -14.23
C VAL A 188 1.26 0.07 -15.37
N ALA A 189 1.76 1.27 -15.08
CA ALA A 189 1.74 2.41 -16.01
C ALA A 189 2.52 2.14 -17.31
N TRP A 190 3.48 1.20 -17.31
CA TRP A 190 4.18 0.72 -18.53
C TRP A 190 3.27 0.08 -19.59
N ARG A 191 2.01 -0.25 -19.25
CA ARG A 191 1.05 -0.83 -20.22
C ARG A 191 0.55 0.18 -21.25
N HIS A 192 0.68 1.48 -20.98
CA HIS A 192 0.22 2.53 -21.86
C HIS A 192 1.28 2.88 -22.91
N ASP A 193 0.92 2.81 -24.20
CA ASP A 193 1.79 3.20 -25.32
C ASP A 193 1.99 4.73 -25.35
N GLU A 194 0.94 5.47 -25.01
CA GLU A 194 0.90 6.92 -24.93
C GLU A 194 0.63 7.40 -23.51
N GLN A 195 0.86 8.68 -23.24
CA GLN A 195 0.56 9.24 -21.92
C GLN A 195 -0.91 9.04 -21.57
N PRO A 196 -1.20 8.32 -20.45
CA PRO A 196 -2.58 8.10 -20.03
C PRO A 196 -3.26 9.41 -19.63
N LYS A 197 -4.58 9.48 -19.83
CA LYS A 197 -5.39 10.64 -19.40
C LYS A 197 -5.71 10.60 -17.90
N ASN A 198 -5.74 9.41 -17.30
CA ASN A 198 -6.01 9.22 -15.89
C ASN A 198 -4.79 9.63 -15.06
N GLY A 199 -4.94 10.64 -14.19
CA GLY A 199 -3.87 11.15 -13.31
C GLY A 199 -3.17 10.09 -12.47
N TYR A 200 -3.88 9.01 -12.09
CA TYR A 200 -3.35 7.91 -11.32
C TYR A 200 -2.15 7.17 -11.97
N HIS A 201 -2.06 7.21 -13.31
CA HIS A 201 -1.00 6.55 -14.06
C HIS A 201 0.04 7.52 -14.63
N VAL A 202 -0.30 8.80 -14.79
CA VAL A 202 0.49 9.79 -15.56
C VAL A 202 1.90 9.93 -15.04
N GLU A 203 2.04 10.12 -13.73
CA GLU A 203 3.36 10.39 -13.15
C GLU A 203 4.28 9.17 -13.26
N TYR A 204 3.81 7.98 -12.93
CA TYR A 204 4.61 6.76 -13.11
C TYR A 204 4.90 6.45 -14.57
N TRP A 205 3.98 6.76 -15.48
CA TRP A 205 4.25 6.63 -16.91
C TRP A 205 5.40 7.54 -17.35
N ARG A 206 5.38 8.82 -16.96
CA ARG A 206 6.45 9.77 -17.27
C ARG A 206 7.81 9.33 -16.71
N ARG A 207 7.83 8.91 -15.47
CA ARG A 207 9.05 8.39 -14.82
C ARG A 207 9.58 7.14 -15.53
N LEU A 208 8.71 6.22 -15.90
CA LEU A 208 9.08 4.99 -16.62
C LEU A 208 9.63 5.28 -18.02
N GLN A 209 9.09 6.29 -18.74
CA GLN A 209 9.67 6.74 -20.01
C GLN A 209 11.11 7.26 -19.82
N ALA A 210 11.35 8.07 -18.81
CA ALA A 210 12.68 8.60 -18.51
C ALA A 210 13.66 7.51 -18.01
N LEU A 211 13.16 6.58 -17.17
CA LEU A 211 13.93 5.45 -16.67
C LEU A 211 14.27 4.44 -17.76
N ALA A 212 13.42 4.24 -18.74
CA ALA A 212 13.62 3.39 -19.92
C ALA A 212 14.24 2.01 -19.58
N TYR A 213 13.71 1.34 -18.58
CA TYR A 213 14.19 0.00 -18.22
C TYR A 213 14.02 -0.96 -19.40
N PRO A 214 15.07 -1.72 -19.81
CA PRO A 214 15.01 -2.62 -20.98
C PRO A 214 13.85 -3.65 -20.92
N TRP A 215 13.49 -4.08 -19.72
CA TRP A 215 12.41 -5.04 -19.48
C TRP A 215 11.01 -4.41 -19.42
N ALA A 216 10.90 -3.07 -19.37
CA ALA A 216 9.62 -2.35 -19.24
C ALA A 216 9.27 -1.52 -20.48
N VAL A 217 9.99 -1.63 -21.57
CA VAL A 217 9.78 -0.89 -22.83
C VAL A 217 9.53 -1.83 -24.01
N GLY A 218 8.89 -1.33 -25.07
CA GLY A 218 8.59 -2.07 -26.28
C GLY A 218 7.86 -3.40 -25.99
N ASP A 219 8.19 -4.45 -26.71
CA ASP A 219 7.58 -5.77 -26.51
C ASP A 219 8.05 -6.46 -25.23
N ALA A 220 9.21 -6.12 -24.69
CA ALA A 220 9.70 -6.68 -23.43
C ALA A 220 8.73 -6.43 -22.25
N ARG A 221 8.01 -5.31 -22.25
CA ARG A 221 7.01 -4.99 -21.22
C ARG A 221 5.81 -5.94 -21.17
N LYS A 222 5.58 -6.73 -22.23
CA LYS A 222 4.50 -7.72 -22.33
C LYS A 222 4.92 -9.08 -21.77
N LYS A 223 6.19 -9.25 -21.43
CA LYS A 223 6.69 -10.51 -20.87
C LYS A 223 5.98 -10.82 -19.56
N GLU A 224 5.50 -12.04 -19.44
CA GLU A 224 4.83 -12.57 -18.24
C GLU A 224 5.79 -13.43 -17.40
N GLY A 225 5.28 -13.90 -16.26
CA GLY A 225 6.05 -14.72 -15.34
C GLY A 225 6.94 -13.91 -14.40
N PRO A 226 7.74 -14.59 -13.56
CA PRO A 226 8.54 -13.96 -12.52
C PRO A 226 9.62 -13.01 -13.07
N ASP A 227 10.15 -13.29 -14.27
CA ASP A 227 11.11 -12.45 -14.97
C ASP A 227 10.45 -11.48 -15.96
N GLY A 228 9.12 -11.40 -15.94
CA GLY A 228 8.36 -10.39 -16.66
C GLY A 228 8.29 -9.09 -15.88
N THR A 229 7.66 -8.08 -16.48
CA THR A 229 7.63 -6.72 -15.93
C THR A 229 6.98 -6.65 -14.55
N VAL A 230 5.84 -7.32 -14.36
CA VAL A 230 5.14 -7.36 -13.06
C VAL A 230 5.98 -8.10 -12.01
N GLY A 231 6.50 -9.28 -12.35
CA GLY A 231 7.32 -10.08 -11.44
C GLY A 231 8.60 -9.34 -11.01
N THR A 232 9.30 -8.72 -11.97
CA THR A 232 10.50 -7.92 -11.71
C THR A 232 10.18 -6.74 -10.76
N ALA A 233 9.10 -5.99 -11.03
CA ALA A 233 8.70 -4.85 -10.19
C ALA A 233 8.33 -5.27 -8.76
N MET A 234 7.55 -6.34 -8.60
CA MET A 234 7.16 -6.85 -7.28
C MET A 234 8.37 -7.36 -6.49
N ARG A 235 9.24 -8.16 -7.12
CA ARG A 235 10.44 -8.72 -6.50
C ARG A 235 11.44 -7.62 -6.12
N PHE A 236 11.58 -6.58 -6.95
CA PHE A 236 12.36 -5.39 -6.59
C PHE A 236 11.85 -4.74 -5.31
N THR A 237 10.54 -4.49 -5.24
CA THR A 237 9.93 -3.85 -4.06
C THR A 237 10.03 -4.73 -2.81
N ALA A 238 9.84 -6.04 -2.94
CA ALA A 238 9.96 -6.99 -1.85
C ALA A 238 11.36 -7.08 -1.23
N MET A 239 12.40 -6.69 -1.99
CA MET A 239 13.80 -6.67 -1.51
C MET A 239 14.18 -5.42 -0.73
N GLN A 240 13.31 -4.40 -0.67
CA GLN A 240 13.68 -3.14 -0.03
C GLN A 240 13.70 -3.26 1.50
N PRO A 241 14.55 -2.48 2.19
CA PRO A 241 14.68 -2.56 3.64
C PRO A 241 13.34 -2.41 4.36
N SER A 242 13.08 -3.23 5.37
CA SER A 242 11.87 -3.24 6.21
C SER A 242 10.55 -3.47 5.49
N VAL A 243 10.51 -3.64 4.19
CA VAL A 243 9.26 -3.99 3.49
C VAL A 243 8.80 -5.37 3.93
N CYS A 244 7.66 -5.39 4.62
CA CYS A 244 7.03 -6.60 5.14
C CYS A 244 5.85 -7.07 4.27
N VAL A 245 5.17 -6.12 3.62
CA VAL A 245 3.98 -6.38 2.81
C VAL A 245 3.97 -5.46 1.59
N LEU A 246 3.67 -6.06 0.43
CA LEU A 246 3.28 -5.34 -0.77
C LEU A 246 1.76 -5.40 -0.90
N ILE A 247 1.07 -4.26 -1.02
CA ILE A 247 -0.37 -4.26 -1.27
C ILE A 247 -0.66 -4.03 -2.76
N VAL A 248 -1.34 -4.99 -3.36
CA VAL A 248 -1.78 -4.95 -4.77
C VAL A 248 -3.28 -5.10 -4.83
N GLY A 249 -3.95 -4.14 -5.46
CA GLY A 249 -5.38 -4.19 -5.72
C GLY A 249 -5.70 -4.92 -7.02
N THR A 250 -6.90 -5.47 -7.09
CA THR A 250 -7.46 -6.08 -8.30
C THR A 250 -8.96 -6.29 -8.11
N THR A 251 -9.70 -6.29 -9.22
CA THR A 251 -11.11 -6.70 -9.29
C THR A 251 -11.31 -8.07 -9.95
N LYS A 252 -10.21 -8.79 -10.23
CA LYS A 252 -10.24 -10.08 -10.93
C LYS A 252 -10.00 -11.22 -9.94
N PRO A 253 -10.98 -12.14 -9.72
CA PRO A 253 -10.77 -13.37 -8.96
C PRO A 253 -9.60 -14.18 -9.52
N GLY A 254 -8.79 -14.77 -8.62
CA GLY A 254 -7.58 -15.52 -8.98
C GLY A 254 -6.32 -14.68 -9.19
N ARG A 255 -6.42 -13.38 -9.50
CA ARG A 255 -5.26 -12.51 -9.75
C ARG A 255 -4.31 -12.43 -8.56
N TRP A 256 -4.83 -12.45 -7.34
CA TRP A 256 -3.97 -12.45 -6.15
C TRP A 256 -3.03 -13.67 -6.13
N LYS A 257 -3.56 -14.87 -6.40
CA LYS A 257 -2.77 -16.11 -6.46
C LYS A 257 -1.73 -16.06 -7.58
N GLU A 258 -2.11 -15.56 -8.76
CA GLU A 258 -1.17 -15.37 -9.88
C GLU A 258 -0.01 -14.45 -9.47
N ASN A 259 -0.30 -13.32 -8.81
CA ASN A 259 0.72 -12.41 -8.31
C ASN A 259 1.59 -13.05 -7.21
N ALA A 260 1.02 -13.84 -6.30
CA ALA A 260 1.76 -14.53 -5.27
C ALA A 260 2.79 -15.49 -5.87
N THR A 261 2.42 -16.24 -6.92
CA THR A 261 3.33 -17.16 -7.62
C THR A 261 4.54 -16.44 -8.23
N LEU A 262 4.41 -15.17 -8.66
CA LEU A 262 5.55 -14.39 -9.16
C LEU A 262 6.62 -14.15 -8.08
N LEU A 263 6.21 -14.05 -6.82
CA LEU A 263 7.12 -13.85 -5.68
C LEU A 263 7.79 -15.14 -5.20
N GLU A 264 7.23 -16.32 -5.51
CA GLU A 264 7.82 -17.63 -5.19
C GLU A 264 9.17 -17.85 -5.87
N ALA A 265 9.45 -17.14 -6.97
CA ALA A 265 10.76 -17.16 -7.63
C ALA A 265 11.90 -16.55 -6.78
N GLY A 266 11.56 -15.99 -5.61
CA GLY A 266 12.53 -15.40 -4.68
C GLY A 266 13.06 -14.03 -5.11
N PRO A 267 14.12 -13.53 -4.49
CA PRO A 267 14.67 -12.20 -4.76
C PRO A 267 15.22 -12.10 -6.21
N LEU A 268 15.26 -10.87 -6.73
CA LEU A 268 16.03 -10.60 -7.96
C LEU A 268 17.50 -10.90 -7.73
N THR A 269 18.24 -11.20 -8.81
CA THR A 269 19.69 -11.24 -8.70
C THR A 269 20.24 -9.87 -8.34
N LYS A 270 21.41 -9.83 -7.71
CA LYS A 270 22.06 -8.57 -7.30
C LYS A 270 22.28 -7.65 -8.50
N GLU A 271 22.64 -8.19 -9.64
CA GLU A 271 22.90 -7.44 -10.88
C GLU A 271 21.64 -6.71 -11.36
N ILE A 272 20.48 -7.38 -11.37
CA ILE A 272 19.22 -6.78 -11.81
C ILE A 272 18.77 -5.71 -10.79
N HIS A 273 18.83 -6.02 -9.51
CA HIS A 273 18.49 -5.05 -8.45
C HIS A 273 19.37 -3.79 -8.56
N ASP A 274 20.68 -3.96 -8.66
CA ASP A 274 21.62 -2.84 -8.70
C ASP A 274 21.48 -2.01 -10.00
N ALA A 275 21.18 -2.65 -11.13
CA ALA A 275 20.89 -1.94 -12.38
C ALA A 275 19.62 -1.06 -12.27
N ILE A 276 18.55 -1.54 -11.60
CA ILE A 276 17.36 -0.74 -11.35
C ILE A 276 17.70 0.45 -10.44
N ARG A 277 18.46 0.23 -9.38
CA ARG A 277 18.90 1.29 -8.45
C ARG A 277 19.80 2.33 -9.13
N ALA A 278 20.74 1.87 -9.93
CA ALA A 278 21.67 2.76 -10.67
C ALA A 278 20.89 3.66 -11.65
N ARG A 279 19.96 3.06 -12.40
CA ARG A 279 19.14 3.80 -13.36
C ARG A 279 18.24 4.84 -12.68
N TRP A 280 17.66 4.53 -11.51
CA TRP A 280 16.95 5.52 -10.71
C TRP A 280 17.87 6.67 -10.30
N LYS A 281 19.04 6.40 -9.74
CA LYS A 281 20.00 7.43 -9.30
C LYS A 281 20.46 8.34 -10.44
N GLU A 282 20.60 7.79 -11.63
CA GLU A 282 20.99 8.54 -12.83
C GLU A 282 19.88 9.45 -13.35
N SER A 283 18.62 8.99 -13.31
CA SER A 283 17.50 9.60 -14.02
C SER A 283 16.54 10.37 -13.13
N SER A 284 16.51 10.07 -11.82
CA SER A 284 15.55 10.70 -10.90
C SER A 284 15.85 12.18 -10.71
N LYS A 285 14.80 12.92 -10.45
CA LYS A 285 14.83 14.37 -10.24
C LYS A 285 14.33 14.69 -8.84
N PRO A 286 14.73 15.84 -8.26
CA PRO A 286 14.31 16.24 -6.90
C PRO A 286 12.79 16.31 -6.71
N GLU A 287 12.04 16.58 -7.76
CA GLU A 287 10.57 16.62 -7.76
C GLU A 287 9.92 15.22 -7.84
N TRP A 288 10.69 14.16 -8.04
CA TRP A 288 10.17 12.77 -8.03
C TRP A 288 9.97 12.27 -6.61
N VAL A 289 9.01 12.88 -5.94
CA VAL A 289 8.57 12.49 -4.60
C VAL A 289 7.55 11.36 -4.64
N GLY A 290 7.34 10.69 -3.51
CA GLY A 290 6.34 9.64 -3.38
C GLY A 290 4.95 10.11 -3.78
N GLN A 291 4.20 9.25 -4.46
CA GLN A 291 2.85 9.56 -4.93
C GLN A 291 1.84 9.26 -3.82
N THR A 292 1.15 10.28 -3.36
CA THR A 292 0.10 10.18 -2.33
C THR A 292 -1.30 10.19 -2.91
#